data_ffb1d1dd374d2c227134affd9ca540f6
#
_entry.id   ffb1d1dd374d2c227134affd9ca540f6
#
_cell.length_a   1.000
_cell.length_b   1.000
_cell.length_c   1.000
_cell.angle_alpha   90.00
_cell.angle_beta   90.00
_cell.angle_gamma   90.00
#
_symmetry.space_group_name_H-M   'P 1'
#
loop_
_entity.id
_entity.type
_entity.pdbx_description
1 polymer ?
#
loop_
_entity_poly.entity_id
_entity_poly.type
_entity_poly.pdbx_seq_one_letter_code
_entity_poly.pdbx_strand_id
1 'polypeptide(L)'
;MKIIVLGAGQVGSTVAQNLASENNDVTVVDTNINTLQELQNRLDLSTVFGHAAHPLVLRQAGAEDADMIIAATNSDETNMIACQIAYTLFKTTSRIARVRSQEYLVEKDALFKKKHIPIDVLISPERLVTDHIERIIQHPGALQVVDFCLLYTSPSPRDRG
;
A
#
# COMPACT_ATOMS: atom_id res chain seq x y z
N MET A 1 -10.19 1.15 -10.94
CA MET A 1 -8.74 1.33 -10.82
C MET A 1 -8.05 -0.01 -10.74
N LYS A 2 -6.85 -0.05 -11.25
CA LYS A 2 -5.99 -1.23 -11.09
C LYS A 2 -5.02 -0.98 -9.96
N ILE A 3 -5.09 -1.80 -8.92
CA ILE A 3 -4.38 -1.57 -7.66
C ILE A 3 -3.59 -2.81 -7.27
N ILE A 4 -2.34 -2.61 -6.88
CA ILE A 4 -1.51 -3.69 -6.37
C ILE A 4 -1.33 -3.46 -4.87
N VAL A 5 -1.65 -4.49 -4.07
CA VAL A 5 -1.46 -4.46 -2.63
C VAL A 5 -0.32 -5.43 -2.29
N LEU A 6 0.73 -4.91 -1.69
CA LEU A 6 1.88 -5.72 -1.29
C LEU A 6 1.75 -6.06 0.18
N GLY A 7 1.70 -7.35 0.46
CA GLY A 7 1.50 -7.85 1.81
C GLY A 7 0.07 -8.31 2.02
N ALA A 8 -0.08 -9.54 2.51
CA ALA A 8 -1.39 -10.12 2.78
C ALA A 8 -1.60 -10.36 4.27
N GLY A 9 -0.89 -9.59 5.09
CA GLY A 9 -1.12 -9.60 6.53
C GLY A 9 -2.41 -8.87 6.86
N GLN A 10 -2.57 -8.51 8.13
CA GLN A 10 -3.84 -7.94 8.56
C GLN A 10 -4.19 -6.64 7.84
N VAL A 11 -3.22 -5.73 7.72
CA VAL A 11 -3.49 -4.46 7.04
C VAL A 11 -3.72 -4.67 5.55
N GLY A 12 -2.83 -5.40 4.90
CA GLY A 12 -2.93 -5.61 3.45
C GLY A 12 -4.19 -6.34 3.03
N SER A 13 -4.55 -7.41 3.77
CA SER A 13 -5.73 -8.18 3.41
C SER A 13 -7.00 -7.37 3.64
N THR A 14 -7.04 -6.56 4.69
CA THR A 14 -8.22 -5.73 4.97
C THR A 14 -8.39 -4.65 3.90
N VAL A 15 -7.29 -4.01 3.51
CA VAL A 15 -7.31 -3.02 2.44
C VAL A 15 -7.75 -3.66 1.12
N ALA A 16 -7.19 -4.83 0.80
CA ALA A 16 -7.53 -5.53 -0.43
C ALA A 16 -9.02 -5.90 -0.48
N GLN A 17 -9.56 -6.36 0.65
CA GLN A 17 -10.97 -6.70 0.73
C GLN A 17 -11.85 -5.48 0.47
N ASN A 18 -11.52 -4.37 1.09
CA ASN A 18 -12.28 -3.14 0.93
C ASN A 18 -12.26 -2.66 -0.52
N LEU A 19 -11.09 -2.69 -1.14
CA LEU A 19 -10.95 -2.23 -2.53
C LEU A 19 -11.64 -3.16 -3.52
N ALA A 20 -11.53 -4.46 -3.30
CA ALA A 20 -12.17 -5.42 -4.19
C ALA A 20 -13.69 -5.30 -4.15
N SER A 21 -14.25 -4.99 -2.98
CA SER A 21 -15.69 -4.82 -2.84
C SER A 21 -16.22 -3.59 -3.55
N GLU A 22 -15.34 -2.68 -3.97
CA GLU A 22 -15.73 -1.46 -4.67
C GLU A 22 -15.40 -1.52 -6.16
N ASN A 23 -15.32 -2.72 -6.70
CA ASN A 23 -15.13 -2.94 -8.14
C ASN A 23 -13.79 -2.47 -8.67
N ASN A 24 -12.76 -2.49 -7.84
CA ASN A 24 -11.40 -2.25 -8.29
C ASN A 24 -10.76 -3.56 -8.72
N ASP A 25 -9.83 -3.48 -9.65
CA ASP A 25 -9.04 -4.63 -10.09
C ASP A 25 -7.84 -4.73 -9.16
N VAL A 26 -7.93 -5.63 -8.18
CA VAL A 26 -6.94 -5.74 -7.10
C VAL A 26 -6.08 -6.98 -7.29
N THR A 27 -4.76 -6.80 -7.17
CA THR A 27 -3.82 -7.91 -7.14
C THR A 27 -3.04 -7.83 -5.83
N VAL A 28 -2.98 -8.94 -5.09
CA VAL A 28 -2.26 -9.01 -3.82
C VAL A 28 -0.99 -9.83 -4.00
N VAL A 29 0.12 -9.31 -3.50
CA VAL A 29 1.43 -9.97 -3.56
C VAL A 29 1.85 -10.35 -2.16
N ASP A 30 2.26 -11.60 -1.95
CA ASP A 30 2.78 -12.05 -0.66
C ASP A 30 3.65 -13.30 -0.86
N THR A 31 4.47 -13.59 0.14
CA THR A 31 5.30 -14.78 0.13
C THR A 31 4.63 -15.97 0.82
N ASN A 32 3.43 -15.78 1.35
CA ASN A 32 2.69 -16.86 2.01
C ASN A 32 1.59 -17.34 1.08
N ILE A 33 1.85 -18.48 0.43
CA ILE A 33 0.92 -19.03 -0.57
C ILE A 33 -0.44 -19.39 0.04
N ASN A 34 -0.45 -19.85 1.29
CA ASN A 34 -1.70 -20.23 1.95
C ASN A 34 -2.60 -19.03 2.18
N THR A 35 -2.02 -17.91 2.61
CA THR A 35 -2.76 -16.67 2.81
C THR A 35 -3.33 -16.18 1.48
N LEU A 36 -2.54 -16.25 0.42
CA LEU A 36 -3.01 -15.83 -0.90
C LEU A 36 -4.17 -16.69 -1.40
N GLN A 37 -4.08 -18.00 -1.20
CA GLN A 37 -5.16 -18.89 -1.60
C GLN A 37 -6.46 -18.59 -0.83
N GLU A 38 -6.33 -18.32 0.46
CA GLU A 38 -7.48 -17.98 1.27
C GLU A 38 -8.17 -16.71 0.78
N LEU A 39 -7.37 -15.69 0.46
CA LEU A 39 -7.92 -14.46 -0.07
C LEU A 39 -8.62 -14.68 -1.41
N GLN A 40 -7.98 -15.44 -2.29
CA GLN A 40 -8.52 -15.69 -3.61
C GLN A 40 -9.80 -16.50 -3.56
N ASN A 41 -9.93 -17.38 -2.56
CA ASN A 41 -11.16 -18.17 -2.38
C ASN A 41 -12.33 -17.33 -1.86
N ARG A 42 -12.03 -16.28 -1.11
CA ARG A 42 -13.04 -15.44 -0.46
C ARG A 42 -13.40 -14.21 -1.26
N LEU A 43 -12.47 -13.67 -2.02
CA LEU A 43 -12.60 -12.35 -2.62
C LEU A 43 -12.35 -12.42 -4.12
N ASP A 44 -12.95 -11.49 -4.84
CA ASP A 44 -12.78 -11.37 -6.28
C ASP A 44 -11.53 -10.51 -6.53
N LEU A 45 -10.37 -11.15 -6.45
CA LEU A 45 -9.10 -10.48 -6.69
C LEU A 45 -8.08 -11.49 -7.23
N SER A 46 -6.97 -10.97 -7.72
CA SER A 46 -5.86 -11.79 -8.21
C SER A 46 -4.75 -11.84 -7.18
N THR A 47 -3.92 -12.86 -7.24
CA THR A 47 -2.78 -12.99 -6.33
C THR A 47 -1.52 -13.34 -7.10
N VAL A 48 -0.38 -12.90 -6.56
CA VAL A 48 0.94 -13.24 -7.08
C VAL A 48 1.82 -13.64 -5.90
N PHE A 49 2.42 -14.80 -6.00
CA PHE A 49 3.33 -15.29 -4.99
C PHE A 49 4.73 -14.76 -5.27
N GLY A 50 5.35 -14.10 -4.30
CA GLY A 50 6.70 -13.62 -4.45
C GLY A 50 7.04 -12.49 -3.50
N HIS A 51 8.28 -12.06 -3.56
CA HIS A 51 8.78 -10.97 -2.71
C HIS A 51 8.33 -9.63 -3.26
N ALA A 52 7.74 -8.82 -2.40
CA ALA A 52 7.09 -7.57 -2.82
C ALA A 52 8.02 -6.53 -3.44
N ALA A 53 9.31 -6.58 -3.13
CA ALA A 53 10.27 -5.60 -3.66
C ALA A 53 11.03 -6.11 -4.88
N HIS A 54 10.65 -7.26 -5.43
CA HIS A 54 11.34 -7.77 -6.62
C HIS A 54 10.64 -7.26 -7.88
N PRO A 55 11.39 -6.60 -8.79
CA PRO A 55 10.78 -6.03 -10.00
C PRO A 55 10.02 -7.05 -10.85
N LEU A 56 10.54 -8.27 -10.96
CA LEU A 56 9.87 -9.31 -11.74
C LEU A 56 8.52 -9.66 -11.13
N VAL A 57 8.44 -9.74 -9.81
CA VAL A 57 7.19 -10.03 -9.11
C VAL A 57 6.20 -8.91 -9.32
N LEU A 58 6.66 -7.67 -9.22
CA LEU A 58 5.81 -6.51 -9.47
C LEU A 58 5.29 -6.50 -10.90
N ARG A 59 6.14 -6.87 -11.86
CA ARG A 59 5.71 -6.95 -13.24
C ARG A 59 4.64 -8.01 -13.43
N GLN A 60 4.81 -9.17 -12.80
CA GLN A 60 3.81 -10.23 -12.83
C GLN A 60 2.48 -9.78 -12.23
N ALA A 61 2.54 -8.91 -11.24
CA ALA A 61 1.34 -8.38 -10.60
C ALA A 61 0.65 -7.30 -11.44
N GLY A 62 1.25 -6.90 -12.56
CA GLY A 62 0.66 -5.91 -13.44
C GLY A 62 1.09 -4.48 -13.17
N ALA A 63 2.31 -4.30 -12.63
CA ALA A 63 2.76 -2.96 -12.27
C ALA A 63 2.88 -2.02 -13.46
N GLU A 64 3.04 -2.58 -14.67
CA GLU A 64 3.21 -1.74 -15.86
C GLU A 64 2.00 -0.88 -16.19
N ASP A 65 0.82 -1.32 -15.79
CA ASP A 65 -0.39 -0.53 -16.01
C ASP A 65 -1.21 -0.32 -14.75
N ALA A 66 -0.61 -0.51 -13.58
CA ALA A 66 -1.30 -0.25 -12.33
C ALA A 66 -1.41 1.25 -12.06
N ASP A 67 -2.56 1.65 -11.53
CA ASP A 67 -2.81 3.04 -11.16
C ASP A 67 -2.24 3.36 -9.79
N MET A 68 -2.17 2.37 -8.92
CA MET A 68 -1.77 2.59 -7.53
C MET A 68 -1.07 1.36 -6.99
N ILE A 69 -0.08 1.60 -6.14
CA ILE A 69 0.55 0.53 -5.38
C ILE A 69 0.44 0.88 -3.88
N ILE A 70 0.09 -0.13 -3.09
CA ILE A 70 -0.04 0.02 -1.64
C ILE A 70 0.90 -0.98 -1.02
N ALA A 71 2.04 -0.49 -0.53
CA ALA A 71 3.06 -1.34 0.07
C ALA A 71 2.80 -1.45 1.56
N ALA A 72 2.19 -2.55 1.96
CA ALA A 72 1.72 -2.76 3.33
C ALA A 72 2.26 -4.06 3.94
N THR A 73 3.49 -4.40 3.61
CA THR A 73 4.16 -5.54 4.25
C THR A 73 4.58 -5.15 5.67
N ASN A 74 5.11 -6.11 6.42
CA ASN A 74 5.59 -5.83 7.76
C ASN A 74 7.04 -5.31 7.79
N SER A 75 7.63 -5.04 6.62
CA SER A 75 8.99 -4.50 6.50
C SER A 75 8.93 -3.10 5.90
N ASP A 76 9.32 -2.10 6.68
CA ASP A 76 9.39 -0.72 6.19
C ASP A 76 10.31 -0.62 4.97
N GLU A 77 11.45 -1.31 5.02
CA GLU A 77 12.43 -1.25 3.94
C GLU A 77 11.87 -1.83 2.64
N THR A 78 11.17 -2.95 2.74
CA THR A 78 10.52 -3.55 1.58
C THR A 78 9.47 -2.60 1.01
N ASN A 79 8.70 -1.96 1.87
CA ASN A 79 7.66 -1.03 1.42
C ASN A 79 8.27 0.17 0.70
N MET A 80 9.36 0.70 1.24
CA MET A 80 10.04 1.84 0.62
C MET A 80 10.65 1.47 -0.72
N ILE A 81 11.32 0.33 -0.78
CA ILE A 81 11.97 -0.10 -2.04
C ILE A 81 10.91 -0.41 -3.10
N ALA A 82 9.82 -1.03 -2.71
CA ALA A 82 8.75 -1.32 -3.66
C ALA A 82 8.19 -0.04 -4.28
N CYS A 83 7.99 1.00 -3.48
CA CYS A 83 7.53 2.29 -3.99
C CYS A 83 8.56 2.93 -4.92
N GLN A 84 9.84 2.81 -4.57
CA GLN A 84 10.90 3.33 -5.44
C GLN A 84 10.91 2.62 -6.79
N ILE A 85 10.78 1.30 -6.79
CA ILE A 85 10.75 0.51 -8.01
C ILE A 85 9.50 0.86 -8.84
N ALA A 86 8.36 0.98 -8.18
CA ALA A 86 7.13 1.33 -8.87
C ALA A 86 7.25 2.68 -9.57
N TYR A 87 7.88 3.64 -8.93
CA TYR A 87 8.09 4.94 -9.52
C TYR A 87 9.11 4.91 -10.65
N THR A 88 10.25 4.28 -10.41
CA THR A 88 11.39 4.33 -11.32
C THR A 88 11.16 3.48 -12.58
N LEU A 89 10.69 2.25 -12.40
CA LEU A 89 10.53 1.32 -13.51
C LEU A 89 9.16 1.37 -14.15
N PHE A 90 8.12 1.55 -13.36
CA PHE A 90 6.75 1.39 -13.85
C PHE A 90 5.96 2.70 -13.92
N LYS A 91 6.51 3.79 -13.42
CA LYS A 91 5.85 5.10 -13.45
C LYS A 91 4.47 5.07 -12.81
N THR A 92 4.30 4.25 -11.77
CA THR A 92 3.01 4.14 -11.08
C THR A 92 2.61 5.50 -10.51
N THR A 93 1.39 5.90 -10.76
CA THR A 93 0.92 7.26 -10.45
C THR A 93 0.81 7.53 -8.95
N SER A 94 0.30 6.58 -8.20
CA SER A 94 0.09 6.75 -6.75
C SER A 94 0.79 5.65 -5.98
N ARG A 95 1.54 6.05 -4.96
CA ARG A 95 2.33 5.12 -4.16
C ARG A 95 2.06 5.39 -2.68
N ILE A 96 1.51 4.39 -2.02
CA ILE A 96 1.18 4.43 -0.60
C ILE A 96 2.05 3.40 0.10
N ALA A 97 2.65 3.76 1.20
CA ALA A 97 3.52 2.84 1.93
C ALA A 97 3.29 2.91 3.43
N ARG A 98 3.39 1.75 4.04
CA ARG A 98 3.35 1.60 5.49
C ARG A 98 4.77 1.73 6.03
N VAL A 99 5.00 2.72 6.88
CA VAL A 99 6.29 2.94 7.54
C VAL A 99 6.01 3.16 9.01
N ARG A 100 6.60 2.32 9.86
CA ARG A 100 6.33 2.34 11.29
C ARG A 100 7.51 2.79 12.13
N SER A 101 8.72 2.64 11.63
CA SER A 101 9.91 2.97 12.39
C SER A 101 10.04 4.48 12.61
N GLN A 102 10.19 4.89 13.86
CA GLN A 102 10.39 6.29 14.18
C GLN A 102 11.66 6.86 13.55
N GLU A 103 12.66 6.03 13.33
CA GLU A 103 13.90 6.48 12.70
C GLU A 103 13.65 7.02 11.30
N TYR A 104 12.69 6.42 10.57
CA TYR A 104 12.33 6.94 9.26
C TYR A 104 11.35 8.10 9.36
N LEU A 105 10.40 7.99 10.28
CA LEU A 105 9.34 8.98 10.37
C LEU A 105 9.84 10.35 10.80
N VAL A 106 10.87 10.42 11.65
CA VAL A 106 11.42 11.71 12.03
C VAL A 106 12.10 12.41 10.86
N GLU A 107 12.53 11.65 9.86
CA GLU A 107 13.17 12.21 8.67
C GLU A 107 12.24 12.20 7.46
N LYS A 108 10.96 12.04 7.66
CA LYS A 108 10.03 11.84 6.56
C LYS A 108 10.02 12.98 5.54
N ASP A 109 10.19 14.21 6.01
CA ASP A 109 10.15 15.36 5.12
C ASP A 109 11.36 15.42 4.18
N ALA A 110 12.48 14.82 4.59
CA ALA A 110 13.66 14.74 3.77
C ALA A 110 13.66 13.48 2.90
N LEU A 111 13.18 12.36 3.43
CA LEU A 111 13.25 11.07 2.76
C LEU A 111 12.15 10.86 1.75
N PHE A 112 10.92 11.18 2.12
CA PHE A 112 9.75 10.75 1.33
C PHE A 112 9.26 11.85 0.40
N LYS A 113 10.08 12.09 -0.61
CA LYS A 113 9.78 13.05 -1.66
C LYS A 113 9.98 12.38 -3.01
N LYS A 114 9.33 12.93 -4.02
CA LYS A 114 9.39 12.36 -5.35
C LYS A 114 10.81 12.19 -5.87
N LYS A 115 11.72 13.09 -5.47
CA LYS A 115 13.11 13.04 -5.91
C LYS A 115 13.96 12.05 -5.12
N HIS A 116 13.43 11.51 -4.03
CA HIS A 116 14.19 10.62 -3.15
C HIS A 116 13.48 9.28 -3.06
N ILE A 117 12.78 9.01 -1.95
CA ILE A 117 11.96 7.82 -1.84
C ILE A 117 10.52 8.24 -2.13
N PRO A 118 9.99 7.92 -3.31
CA PRO A 118 8.76 8.56 -3.81
C PRO A 118 7.49 7.93 -3.26
N ILE A 119 7.18 8.24 -2.01
CA ILE A 119 5.96 7.82 -1.34
C ILE A 119 5.01 9.01 -1.28
N ASP A 120 3.80 8.83 -1.80
CA ASP A 120 2.81 9.90 -1.78
C ASP A 120 2.06 9.97 -0.46
N VAL A 121 1.76 8.82 0.13
CA VAL A 121 1.04 8.74 1.39
C VAL A 121 1.69 7.72 2.30
N LEU A 122 1.89 8.11 3.55
CA LEU A 122 2.41 7.21 4.57
C LEU A 122 1.27 6.69 5.43
N ILE A 123 1.26 5.39 5.64
CA ILE A 123 0.36 4.77 6.61
C ILE A 123 1.15 4.52 7.87
N SER A 124 0.77 5.17 8.94
CA SER A 124 1.47 5.04 10.21
C SER A 124 0.44 5.01 11.34
N PRO A 125 0.62 4.13 12.32
CA PRO A 125 -0.31 4.08 13.44
C PRO A 125 -0.28 5.33 14.32
N GLU A 126 0.72 6.18 14.15
CA GLU A 126 0.95 7.27 15.09
C GLU A 126 0.44 8.62 14.65
N ARG A 127 0.02 8.76 13.41
CA ARG A 127 -0.42 10.07 12.93
C ARG A 127 -1.25 9.96 11.69
N LEU A 128 -2.13 10.90 11.54
CA LEU A 128 -2.90 11.09 10.33
C LEU A 128 -2.06 11.91 9.35
N VAL A 129 -2.05 11.51 8.11
CA VAL A 129 -1.26 12.19 7.09
C VAL A 129 -2.21 12.98 6.21
N THR A 130 -2.85 13.98 6.82
CA THR A 130 -3.92 14.73 6.16
C THR A 130 -3.45 15.51 4.94
N ASP A 131 -2.22 16.03 4.99
CA ASP A 131 -1.68 16.78 3.86
C ASP A 131 -1.58 15.93 2.60
N HIS A 132 -1.34 14.64 2.76
CA HIS A 132 -1.21 13.73 1.64
C HIS A 132 -2.57 13.32 1.10
N ILE A 133 -3.57 13.28 1.96
CA ILE A 133 -4.93 12.93 1.54
C ILE A 133 -5.43 13.92 0.50
N GLU A 134 -5.18 15.20 0.71
CA GLU A 134 -5.62 16.22 -0.22
C GLU A 134 -5.02 16.07 -1.60
N ARG A 135 -3.80 15.57 -1.69
CA ARG A 135 -3.13 15.41 -2.98
C ARG A 135 -3.74 14.31 -3.83
N ILE A 136 -4.39 13.35 -3.21
CA ILE A 136 -4.97 12.23 -3.95
C ILE A 136 -6.49 12.23 -3.92
N ILE A 137 -7.07 13.33 -3.48
CA ILE A 137 -8.54 13.43 -3.37
C ILE A 137 -9.23 13.26 -4.73
N GLN A 138 -8.54 13.57 -5.81
CA GLN A 138 -9.08 13.40 -7.16
C GLN A 138 -9.14 11.93 -7.57
N HIS A 139 -8.63 11.04 -6.74
CA HIS A 139 -8.71 9.60 -6.96
C HIS A 139 -9.60 9.00 -5.88
N PRO A 140 -10.91 8.86 -6.13
CA PRO A 140 -11.83 8.39 -5.08
C PRO A 140 -11.43 7.07 -4.43
N GLY A 141 -10.93 6.12 -5.23
CA GLY A 141 -10.47 4.86 -4.67
C GLY A 141 -9.30 5.04 -3.73
N ALA A 142 -8.36 5.91 -4.10
CA ALA A 142 -7.19 6.19 -3.26
C ALA A 142 -7.61 6.85 -1.95
N LEU A 143 -8.55 7.77 -2.01
CA LEU A 143 -9.05 8.43 -0.81
C LEU A 143 -9.68 7.43 0.14
N GLN A 144 -10.48 6.52 -0.37
CA GLN A 144 -11.10 5.50 0.44
C GLN A 144 -10.08 4.58 1.10
N VAL A 145 -9.03 4.22 0.36
CA VAL A 145 -7.95 3.41 0.90
C VAL A 145 -7.28 4.12 2.07
N VAL A 146 -6.97 5.40 1.90
CA VAL A 146 -6.32 6.18 2.94
C VAL A 146 -7.21 6.25 4.17
N ASP A 147 -8.48 6.57 4.01
CA ASP A 147 -9.42 6.62 5.12
C ASP A 147 -9.48 5.30 5.85
N PHE A 148 -9.57 4.22 5.10
CA PHE A 148 -9.66 2.89 5.68
C PHE A 148 -8.39 2.53 6.45
N CYS A 149 -7.23 2.81 5.87
CA CYS A 149 -5.95 2.54 6.51
C CYS A 149 -5.78 3.37 7.78
N LEU A 150 -6.19 4.62 7.75
CA LEU A 150 -6.10 5.48 8.93
C LEU A 150 -6.99 4.97 10.05
N LEU A 151 -8.21 4.57 9.73
CA LEU A 151 -9.11 3.98 10.71
C LEU A 151 -8.50 2.74 11.33
N TYR A 152 -7.92 1.90 10.49
CA TYR A 152 -7.41 0.62 10.92
C TYR A 152 -6.14 0.75 11.76
N THR A 153 -5.25 1.68 11.39
CA THR A 153 -3.97 1.86 12.06
C THR A 153 -4.01 2.88 13.18
N SER A 154 -5.10 3.62 13.30
CA SER A 154 -5.24 4.61 14.36
C SER A 154 -5.29 3.95 15.72
N PRO A 155 -4.86 4.63 16.77
CA PRO A 155 -5.10 4.17 18.14
C PRO A 155 -6.59 3.99 18.34
N SER A 156 -6.96 3.09 19.23
CA SER A 156 -8.37 2.90 19.49
C SER A 156 -8.97 4.18 20.04
N PRO A 157 -10.28 4.38 19.88
CA PRO A 157 -10.90 5.61 20.36
C PRO A 157 -10.64 5.91 21.83
N ARG A 158 -10.58 4.90 22.67
CA ARG A 158 -10.32 5.15 24.09
C ARG A 158 -8.90 5.61 24.36
N ASP A 159 -7.96 5.29 23.48
CA ASP A 159 -6.59 5.74 23.62
C ASP A 159 -6.48 7.23 23.34
N ARG A 160 -7.36 7.74 22.55
CA ARG A 160 -7.39 9.16 22.22
C ARG A 160 -8.25 9.95 23.18
N GLY A 161 -9.03 9.26 23.84
CA GLY A 161 -10.03 9.83 24.72
C GLY A 161 -10.04 10.50 25.68
#